data_ff030ea7c23f17171296f97d174676c6
#
_entry.id   ff030ea7c23f17171296f97d174676c6
#
_cell.length_a   1.000
_cell.length_b   1.000
_cell.length_c   1.000
_cell.angle_alpha   90.00
_cell.angle_beta   90.00
_cell.angle_gamma   90.00
#
_symmetry.space_group_name_H-M   'P 1'
#
loop_
_entity.id
_entity.type
_entity.pdbx_description
1 polymer ?
#
loop_
_entity_poly.entity_id
_entity_poly.type
_entity_poly.pdbx_seq_one_letter_code
_entity_poly.pdbx_strand_id
1 'polypeptide(L)'
;MKDSSKSVLFICADQWRWDCFGFMKHQNAITPNLDKLASKSSIFKSHFTGIVPCGPSRATMLTGLYPFIHRSVRNGAPLDKRFTNIAKEVKKAGYDPKLFGYTAVSYTHLTLPTICSV
;
A
#
# COMPACT_ATOMS: atom_id res chain seq x y z
N MET A 1 10.84 -28.76 11.94
CA MET A 1 11.46 -27.94 10.89
C MET A 1 10.85 -26.54 11.00
N LYS A 2 11.64 -25.51 11.30
CA LYS A 2 11.18 -24.12 11.23
C LYS A 2 10.96 -23.80 9.75
N ASP A 3 9.70 -23.69 9.36
CA ASP A 3 9.33 -23.16 8.06
C ASP A 3 9.96 -21.76 7.96
N SER A 4 10.78 -21.53 6.95
CA SER A 4 11.43 -20.23 6.75
C SER A 4 10.33 -19.25 6.39
N SER A 5 9.78 -18.55 7.39
CA SER A 5 8.77 -17.53 7.16
C SER A 5 9.30 -16.49 6.16
N LYS A 6 8.65 -16.38 5.02
CA LYS A 6 9.01 -15.40 4.00
C LYS A 6 8.70 -14.00 4.52
N SER A 7 9.65 -13.08 4.43
CA SER A 7 9.39 -11.67 4.69
C SER A 7 8.76 -11.01 3.47
N VAL A 8 7.80 -10.13 3.69
CA VAL A 8 7.13 -9.35 2.62
C VAL A 8 7.39 -7.88 2.85
N LEU A 9 7.92 -7.20 1.84
CA LEU A 9 8.07 -5.75 1.83
C LEU A 9 7.06 -5.16 0.85
N PHE A 10 6.14 -4.36 1.37
CA PHE A 10 5.17 -3.61 0.58
C PHE A 10 5.58 -2.13 0.53
N ILE A 11 5.84 -1.60 -0.67
CA ILE A 11 6.23 -0.20 -0.88
C ILE A 11 5.13 0.51 -1.64
N CYS A 12 4.63 1.61 -1.08
CA CYS A 12 3.64 2.47 -1.71
C CYS A 12 4.21 3.89 -1.83
N ALA A 13 4.48 4.33 -3.04
CA ALA A 13 4.88 5.71 -3.31
C ALA A 13 3.64 6.59 -3.48
N ASP A 14 3.58 7.72 -2.76
CA ASP A 14 2.50 8.68 -2.89
C ASP A 14 2.72 9.57 -4.12
N GLN A 15 1.66 9.89 -4.85
CA GLN A 15 1.65 10.80 -6.01
C GLN A 15 2.66 10.45 -7.13
N TRP A 16 3.17 9.25 -7.18
CA TRP A 16 4.04 8.83 -8.26
C TRP A 16 3.21 8.44 -9.49
N ARG A 17 3.43 9.13 -10.58
CA ARG A 17 2.76 8.85 -11.85
C ARG A 17 3.26 7.52 -12.43
N TRP A 18 2.34 6.70 -12.91
CA TRP A 18 2.58 5.31 -13.33
C TRP A 18 3.60 5.14 -14.46
N ASP A 19 3.77 6.17 -15.30
CA ASP A 19 4.69 6.15 -16.45
C ASP A 19 6.06 6.79 -16.16
N CYS A 20 6.26 7.37 -14.96
CA CYS A 20 7.53 8.00 -14.58
C CYS A 20 8.58 6.98 -14.11
N PHE A 21 8.92 6.03 -14.98
CA PHE A 21 9.96 5.04 -14.76
C PHE A 21 10.83 4.88 -16.01
N GLY A 22 12.13 4.57 -15.84
CA GLY A 22 13.04 4.30 -16.94
C GLY A 22 12.59 3.11 -17.79
N PHE A 23 12.16 2.00 -17.17
CA PHE A 23 11.64 0.84 -17.89
C PHE A 23 10.33 1.11 -18.68
N MET A 24 9.62 2.19 -18.37
CA MET A 24 8.48 2.70 -19.16
C MET A 24 8.91 3.65 -20.29
N LYS A 25 10.22 3.84 -20.48
CA LYS A 25 10.82 4.74 -21.49
C LYS A 25 10.42 6.22 -21.30
N HIS A 26 10.23 6.64 -20.05
CA HIS A 26 9.98 8.06 -19.75
C HIS A 26 11.22 8.90 -20.07
N GLN A 27 11.05 10.04 -20.77
CA GLN A 27 12.16 10.82 -21.30
C GLN A 27 13.11 11.38 -20.22
N ASN A 28 12.58 11.73 -19.05
CA ASN A 28 13.31 12.41 -18.00
C ASN A 28 13.42 11.61 -16.68
N ALA A 29 12.76 10.46 -16.57
CA ALA A 29 12.83 9.66 -15.37
C ALA A 29 14.01 8.69 -15.42
N ILE A 30 14.91 8.82 -14.46
CA ILE A 30 16.10 7.97 -14.31
C ILE A 30 15.89 7.13 -13.04
N THR A 31 15.53 5.85 -13.20
CA THR A 31 15.17 4.96 -12.09
C THR A 31 15.94 3.62 -12.14
N PRO A 32 17.29 3.63 -12.13
CA PRO A 32 18.09 2.44 -12.44
C PRO A 32 17.84 1.26 -11.48
N ASN A 33 17.59 1.53 -10.20
CA ASN A 33 17.31 0.49 -9.23
C ASN A 33 15.93 -0.14 -9.43
N LEU A 34 14.92 0.67 -9.75
CA LEU A 34 13.58 0.19 -10.07
C LEU A 34 13.55 -0.53 -11.42
N ASP A 35 14.32 -0.06 -12.39
CA ASP A 35 14.47 -0.73 -13.70
C ASP A 35 15.12 -2.11 -13.52
N LYS A 36 16.15 -2.21 -12.66
CA LYS A 36 16.77 -3.49 -12.31
C LYS A 36 15.80 -4.42 -11.57
N LEU A 37 14.97 -3.89 -10.69
CA LEU A 37 13.92 -4.67 -10.03
C LEU A 37 12.88 -5.13 -11.05
N ALA A 38 12.40 -4.23 -11.90
CA ALA A 38 11.42 -4.51 -12.94
C ALA A 38 11.87 -5.62 -13.90
N SER A 39 13.18 -5.67 -14.26
CA SER A 39 13.73 -6.70 -15.14
C SER A 39 13.65 -8.12 -14.57
N LYS A 40 13.42 -8.27 -13.25
CA LYS A 40 13.34 -9.56 -12.54
C LYS A 40 11.97 -9.80 -11.90
N SER A 41 10.98 -8.98 -12.24
CA SER A 41 9.68 -8.97 -11.59
C SER A 41 8.54 -8.97 -12.61
N SER A 42 7.34 -9.32 -12.17
CA SER A 42 6.13 -9.12 -12.97
C SER A 42 5.69 -7.65 -12.90
N ILE A 43 5.42 -7.05 -14.05
CA ILE A 43 4.98 -5.66 -14.18
C ILE A 43 3.51 -5.65 -14.59
N PHE A 44 2.66 -5.06 -13.76
CA PHE A 44 1.24 -4.88 -14.05
C PHE A 44 0.99 -3.47 -14.61
N LYS A 45 0.93 -3.34 -15.94
CA LYS A 45 0.76 -2.05 -16.63
C LYS A 45 -0.68 -1.50 -16.58
N SER A 46 -1.65 -2.37 -16.37
CA SER A 46 -3.08 -2.04 -16.33
C SER A 46 -3.69 -2.35 -14.96
N HIS A 47 -3.03 -1.87 -13.92
CA HIS A 47 -3.51 -1.98 -12.54
C HIS A 47 -4.14 -0.65 -12.12
N PHE A 48 -5.44 -0.67 -11.79
CA PHE A 48 -6.21 0.54 -11.50
C PHE A 48 -6.64 0.59 -10.04
N THR A 49 -6.71 1.80 -9.49
CA THR A 49 -7.34 2.01 -8.19
C THR A 49 -8.86 1.99 -8.31
N GLY A 50 -9.54 1.52 -7.27
CA GLY A 50 -11.01 1.52 -7.23
C GLY A 50 -11.62 2.90 -6.98
N ILE A 51 -10.82 3.87 -6.52
CA ILE A 51 -11.27 5.22 -6.19
C ILE A 51 -10.10 6.18 -6.06
N VAL A 52 -10.37 7.48 -6.22
CA VAL A 52 -9.50 8.61 -5.89
C VAL A 52 -10.21 9.48 -4.83
N PRO A 53 -9.50 10.28 -4.02
CA PRO A 53 -8.06 10.49 -3.94
C PRO A 53 -7.34 9.45 -3.04
N CYS A 54 -6.12 9.78 -2.58
CA CYS A 54 -5.20 8.87 -1.89
C CYS A 54 -5.78 8.20 -0.62
N GLY A 55 -6.52 8.91 0.22
CA GLY A 55 -7.14 8.35 1.42
C GLY A 55 -8.09 7.20 1.12
N PRO A 56 -9.15 7.41 0.33
CA PRO A 56 -10.06 6.35 -0.12
C PRO A 56 -9.36 5.21 -0.84
N SER A 57 -8.41 5.51 -1.74
CA SER A 57 -7.63 4.50 -2.46
C SER A 57 -6.84 3.61 -1.50
N ARG A 58 -6.20 4.21 -0.48
CA ARG A 58 -5.48 3.46 0.55
C ARG A 58 -6.40 2.66 1.45
N ALA A 59 -7.60 3.19 1.78
CA ALA A 59 -8.61 2.42 2.50
C ALA A 59 -9.01 1.16 1.73
N THR A 60 -9.27 1.29 0.42
CA THR A 60 -9.54 0.14 -0.48
C THR A 60 -8.38 -0.85 -0.47
N MET A 61 -7.15 -0.38 -0.65
CA MET A 61 -5.95 -1.22 -0.70
C MET A 61 -5.70 -1.97 0.62
N LEU A 62 -5.88 -1.29 1.75
CA LEU A 62 -5.59 -1.86 3.07
C LEU A 62 -6.69 -2.82 3.56
N THR A 63 -7.92 -2.64 3.12
CA THR A 63 -9.06 -3.48 3.53
C THR A 63 -9.42 -4.56 2.51
N GLY A 64 -9.03 -4.38 1.24
CA GLY A 64 -9.51 -5.21 0.14
C GLY A 64 -10.98 -4.99 -0.22
N LEU A 65 -11.61 -3.93 0.32
CA LEU A 65 -13.04 -3.65 0.13
C LEU A 65 -13.26 -2.52 -0.89
N TYR A 66 -14.36 -2.57 -1.59
CA TYR A 66 -14.78 -1.49 -2.48
C TYR A 66 -15.26 -0.26 -1.69
N PRO A 67 -15.16 0.96 -2.28
CA PRO A 67 -15.51 2.22 -1.62
C PRO A 67 -16.94 2.29 -1.09
N PHE A 68 -17.89 1.69 -1.79
CA PHE A 68 -19.30 1.65 -1.37
C PHE A 68 -19.53 0.77 -0.12
N ILE A 69 -18.59 -0.14 0.20
CA ILE A 69 -18.62 -0.96 1.42
C ILE A 69 -17.98 -0.21 2.57
N HIS A 70 -16.72 0.24 2.41
CA HIS A 70 -15.99 0.87 3.51
C HIS A 70 -16.36 2.35 3.74
N ARG A 71 -17.02 3.01 2.79
CA ARG A 71 -17.55 4.37 2.85
C ARG A 71 -16.55 5.48 3.18
N SER A 72 -15.27 5.20 3.20
CA SER A 72 -14.21 6.20 3.28
C SER A 72 -13.98 6.76 1.88
N VAL A 73 -14.73 7.80 1.49
CA VAL A 73 -14.80 8.29 0.10
C VAL A 73 -14.13 9.65 -0.11
N ARG A 74 -13.53 10.22 0.93
CA ARG A 74 -12.77 11.47 0.86
C ARG A 74 -11.57 11.42 1.79
N ASN A 75 -10.58 12.28 1.55
CA ASN A 75 -9.45 12.42 2.46
C ASN A 75 -9.93 12.86 3.84
N GLY A 76 -9.33 12.29 4.90
CA GLY A 76 -9.74 12.53 6.27
C GLY A 76 -10.99 11.78 6.73
N ALA A 77 -11.70 11.08 5.83
CA ALA A 77 -12.81 10.23 6.26
C ALA A 77 -12.25 9.03 7.04
N PRO A 78 -12.70 8.79 8.28
CA PRO A 78 -12.23 7.66 9.08
C PRO A 78 -12.73 6.35 8.48
N LEU A 79 -11.90 5.32 8.57
CA LEU A 79 -12.32 3.95 8.29
C LEU A 79 -13.02 3.38 9.51
N ASP A 80 -14.19 2.80 9.31
CA ASP A 80 -14.98 2.18 10.38
C ASP A 80 -14.22 1.01 11.02
N LYS A 81 -14.26 0.95 12.35
CA LYS A 81 -13.57 -0.06 13.19
C LYS A 81 -14.00 -1.50 12.93
N ARG A 82 -15.20 -1.69 12.42
CA ARG A 82 -15.74 -3.01 12.09
C ARG A 82 -14.96 -3.71 10.97
N PHE A 83 -14.26 -2.95 10.13
CA PHE A 83 -13.49 -3.53 9.03
C PHE A 83 -12.09 -3.97 9.52
N THR A 84 -11.69 -5.13 9.07
CA THR A 84 -10.33 -5.59 9.20
C THR A 84 -9.41 -4.89 8.19
N ASN A 85 -8.11 -5.08 8.33
CA ASN A 85 -7.13 -4.57 7.37
C ASN A 85 -5.97 -5.57 7.25
N ILE A 86 -5.16 -5.38 6.21
CA ILE A 86 -4.04 -6.28 5.92
C ILE A 86 -3.10 -6.46 7.11
N ALA A 87 -2.85 -5.40 7.91
CA ALA A 87 -1.97 -5.48 9.05
C ALA A 87 -2.51 -6.42 10.16
N LYS A 88 -3.81 -6.33 10.42
CA LYS A 88 -4.48 -7.24 11.37
C LYS A 88 -4.47 -8.68 10.86
N GLU A 89 -4.72 -8.88 9.57
CA GLU A 89 -4.79 -10.22 8.98
C GLU A 89 -3.41 -10.89 8.92
N VAL A 90 -2.35 -10.19 8.52
CA VAL A 90 -0.99 -10.76 8.53
C VAL A 90 -0.50 -11.05 9.95
N LYS A 91 -0.92 -10.26 10.93
CA LYS A 91 -0.62 -10.53 12.35
C LYS A 91 -1.29 -11.82 12.83
N LYS A 92 -2.56 -12.08 12.43
CA LYS A 92 -3.24 -13.36 12.72
C LYS A 92 -2.52 -14.54 12.06
N ALA A 93 -1.90 -14.33 10.90
CA ALA A 93 -1.09 -15.32 10.21
C ALA A 93 0.32 -15.52 10.80
N GLY A 94 0.64 -14.88 11.93
CA GLY A 94 1.91 -15.07 12.63
C GLY A 94 3.03 -14.13 12.19
N TYR A 95 2.77 -13.16 11.32
CA TYR A 95 3.74 -12.13 10.94
C TYR A 95 3.80 -11.01 11.99
N ASP A 96 4.92 -10.29 12.02
CA ASP A 96 5.08 -9.05 12.79
C ASP A 96 5.11 -7.83 11.85
N PRO A 97 3.93 -7.25 11.51
CA PRO A 97 3.86 -6.15 10.58
C PRO A 97 4.41 -4.86 11.17
N LYS A 98 5.23 -4.16 10.41
CA LYS A 98 5.78 -2.85 10.73
C LYS A 98 5.32 -1.84 9.69
N LEU A 99 5.04 -0.61 10.15
CA LEU A 99 4.70 0.52 9.27
C LEU A 99 5.82 1.55 9.30
N PHE A 100 6.27 1.96 8.11
CA PHE A 100 7.18 3.08 7.91
C PHE A 100 6.47 4.15 7.10
N GLY A 101 6.48 5.40 7.57
CA GLY A 101 5.77 6.50 6.94
C GLY A 101 4.32 6.64 7.42
N TYR A 102 3.43 7.05 6.54
CA TYR A 102 2.04 7.36 6.89
C TYR A 102 1.03 6.66 5.96
N THR A 103 -0.21 6.53 6.42
CA THR A 103 -1.25 5.83 5.67
C THR A 103 -2.22 6.76 4.94
N ALA A 104 -2.23 8.06 5.25
CA ALA A 104 -3.22 9.06 4.78
C ALA A 104 -4.68 8.68 5.09
N VAL A 105 -4.90 7.64 5.87
CA VAL A 105 -6.22 7.22 6.34
C VAL A 105 -6.28 7.48 7.83
N SER A 106 -7.29 8.20 8.29
CA SER A 106 -7.52 8.42 9.72
C SER A 106 -7.96 7.10 10.35
N TYR A 107 -6.96 6.29 10.73
CA TYR A 107 -7.23 5.06 11.48
C TYR A 107 -7.22 5.38 12.96
N THR A 108 -8.35 5.36 13.59
CA THR A 108 -8.42 5.38 15.05
C THR A 108 -7.86 4.12 15.70
N HIS A 109 -7.43 3.10 14.93
CA HIS A 109 -7.06 1.76 15.43
C HIS A 109 -5.97 1.01 14.65
N LEU A 110 -5.08 1.67 13.93
CA LEU A 110 -3.84 1.02 13.50
C LEU A 110 -2.91 0.90 14.72
N THR A 111 -3.04 -0.18 15.46
CA THR A 111 -2.06 -0.57 16.50
C THR A 111 -0.83 -1.20 15.86
N LEU A 112 -0.25 -0.53 14.85
CA LEU A 112 1.05 -0.91 14.32
C LEU A 112 2.11 -0.05 14.99
N PRO A 113 3.23 -0.61 15.42
CA PRO A 113 4.38 0.20 15.81
C PRO A 113 4.82 1.00 14.58
N THR A 114 4.52 2.30 14.59
CA THR A 114 4.96 3.25 13.57
C THR A 114 6.37 3.69 13.94
N ILE A 115 7.34 3.39 13.10
CA ILE A 115 8.76 3.69 13.37
C ILE A 115 9.13 5.10 12.88
N CYS A 116 8.28 5.73 12.07
CA CYS A 116 8.45 7.12 11.66
C CYS A 116 7.08 7.76 11.37
N SER A 117 6.72 8.77 12.12
CA SER A 117 5.68 9.73 11.76
C SER A 117 6.39 10.99 11.25
N VAL A 118 6.17 11.38 10.02
CA VAL A 118 6.47 12.70 9.51
C VAL A 118 5.24 13.56 9.63
#